data_fe33240b532bed802256c59d08f9d030
#
_entry.id   fe33240b532bed802256c59d08f9d030
#
_cell.length_a   1.000
_cell.length_b   1.000
_cell.length_c   1.000
_cell.angle_alpha   90.00
_cell.angle_beta   90.00
_cell.angle_gamma   90.00
#
_symmetry.space_group_name_H-M   'P 1'
#
loop_
_entity.id
_entity.type
_entity.pdbx_description
1 polymer ?
#
loop_
_entity_poly.entity_id
_entity_poly.type
_entity_poly.pdbx_seq_one_letter_code
_entity_poly.pdbx_strand_id
1 'polypeptide(L)'
;MESLFTPQEWETTQIRYRQALERCPARREEIEQLLLPLAEEERQALCFVVGSMPLSDLISADLSVIAGEVRHALWTRRTLPYGGSIPAGLFRNYVLFYRVNNEAIEPHRKAFCDELFPRIQGKTMKEAALEVNYWCYEKATYQATDNRTASPMTVLRRGYGRCGEESTLTVEAMRSVGIPARQCYAPRWAHCDDNHAWVEVWTGDGWHYLGACE
;
A
#
# COMPACT_ATOMS: atom_id res chain seq x y z
N MET A 1 3.33 -3.51 21.54
CA MET A 1 3.14 -2.77 20.26
C MET A 1 2.06 -1.73 20.49
N GLU A 2 2.22 -0.53 19.96
CA GLU A 2 1.23 0.54 20.07
C GLU A 2 -0.09 0.13 19.39
N SER A 3 -1.24 0.55 19.96
CA SER A 3 -2.55 0.33 19.32
C SER A 3 -2.58 0.99 17.94
N LEU A 4 -3.30 0.40 16.99
CA LEU A 4 -3.49 0.98 15.66
C LEU A 4 -4.26 2.32 15.71
N PHE A 5 -5.11 2.51 16.69
CA PHE A 5 -5.98 3.67 16.81
C PHE A 5 -5.98 4.19 18.25
N THR A 6 -5.94 5.50 18.41
CA THR A 6 -6.41 6.14 19.62
C THR A 6 -7.94 6.04 19.72
N PRO A 7 -8.57 6.21 20.89
CA PRO A 7 -10.04 6.18 21.01
C PRO A 7 -10.74 7.15 20.04
N GLN A 8 -10.21 8.35 19.87
CA GLN A 8 -10.78 9.37 18.97
C GLN A 8 -10.64 8.99 17.49
N GLU A 9 -9.49 8.44 17.09
CA GLU A 9 -9.28 7.95 15.72
C GLU A 9 -10.18 6.75 15.40
N TRP A 10 -10.40 5.88 16.39
CA TRP A 10 -11.32 4.76 16.25
C TRP A 10 -12.77 5.22 16.07
N GLU A 11 -13.22 6.17 16.87
CA GLU A 11 -14.56 6.77 16.71
C GLU A 11 -14.73 7.37 15.31
N THR A 12 -13.74 8.12 14.85
CA THR A 12 -13.74 8.69 13.48
C THR A 12 -13.80 7.58 12.41
N THR A 13 -13.05 6.50 12.61
CA THR A 13 -13.04 5.34 11.70
C THR A 13 -14.41 4.66 11.66
N GLN A 14 -15.08 4.48 12.79
CA GLN A 14 -16.41 3.91 12.86
C GLN A 14 -17.46 4.78 12.16
N ILE A 15 -17.35 6.10 12.27
CA ILE A 15 -18.24 7.03 11.54
C ILE A 15 -18.06 6.85 10.03
N ARG A 16 -16.83 6.88 9.54
CA ARG A 16 -16.52 6.70 8.10
C ARG A 16 -16.96 5.33 7.58
N TYR A 17 -16.75 4.29 8.36
CA TYR A 17 -17.20 2.94 8.03
C TYR A 17 -18.73 2.89 7.85
N ARG A 18 -19.51 3.45 8.79
CA ARG A 18 -20.97 3.51 8.67
C ARG A 18 -21.40 4.29 7.43
N GLN A 19 -20.78 5.43 7.15
CA GLN A 19 -21.02 6.21 5.95
C GLN A 19 -20.71 5.42 4.66
N ALA A 20 -19.65 4.59 4.66
CA ALA A 20 -19.35 3.72 3.52
C ALA A 20 -20.46 2.69 3.28
N LEU A 21 -20.98 2.06 4.33
CA LEU A 21 -22.12 1.14 4.23
C LEU A 21 -23.41 1.82 3.74
N GLU A 22 -23.65 3.07 4.14
CA GLU A 22 -24.78 3.87 3.65
C GLU A 22 -24.64 4.23 2.17
N ARG A 23 -23.41 4.51 1.70
CA ARG A 23 -23.14 4.82 0.29
C ARG A 23 -23.26 3.59 -0.63
N CYS A 24 -23.06 2.39 -0.10
CA CYS A 24 -23.11 1.14 -0.86
C CYS A 24 -23.91 0.06 -0.12
N PRO A 25 -25.22 0.25 0.06
CA PRO A 25 -26.06 -0.66 0.87
C PRO A 25 -26.12 -2.07 0.29
N ALA A 26 -25.95 -2.24 -1.01
CA ALA A 26 -25.97 -3.54 -1.68
C ALA A 26 -24.83 -4.46 -1.24
N ARG A 27 -23.71 -3.92 -0.73
CA ARG A 27 -22.57 -4.70 -0.26
C ARG A 27 -22.45 -4.80 1.26
N ARG A 28 -23.43 -4.25 1.99
CA ARG A 28 -23.41 -4.23 3.45
C ARG A 28 -23.24 -5.62 4.04
N GLU A 29 -24.12 -6.55 3.64
CA GLU A 29 -24.10 -7.90 4.17
C GLU A 29 -22.77 -8.61 3.92
N GLU A 30 -22.22 -8.50 2.71
CA GLU A 30 -20.91 -9.05 2.36
C GLU A 30 -19.79 -8.50 3.24
N ILE A 31 -19.77 -7.17 3.46
CA ILE A 31 -18.76 -6.50 4.29
C ILE A 31 -18.89 -6.96 5.75
N GLU A 32 -20.12 -7.00 6.30
CA GLU A 32 -20.37 -7.42 7.67
C GLU A 32 -19.99 -8.89 7.89
N GLN A 33 -20.31 -9.78 6.97
CA GLN A 33 -19.93 -11.19 7.01
C GLN A 33 -18.40 -11.38 6.97
N LEU A 34 -17.71 -10.57 6.19
CA LEU A 34 -16.25 -10.60 6.11
C LEU A 34 -15.59 -10.20 7.45
N LEU A 35 -16.21 -9.31 8.21
CA LEU A 35 -15.70 -8.82 9.49
C LEU A 35 -15.93 -9.79 10.66
N LEU A 36 -16.97 -10.65 10.61
CA LEU A 36 -17.36 -11.50 11.72
C LEU A 36 -16.25 -12.41 12.27
N PRO A 37 -15.46 -13.12 11.43
CA PRO A 37 -14.44 -14.05 11.93
C PRO A 37 -13.14 -13.37 12.35
N LEU A 38 -12.99 -12.05 12.15
CA LEU A 38 -11.73 -11.35 12.32
C LEU A 38 -11.44 -11.04 13.80
N ALA A 39 -10.16 -11.14 14.17
CA ALA A 39 -9.67 -10.62 15.44
C ALA A 39 -9.85 -9.08 15.49
N GLU A 40 -9.90 -8.51 16.69
CA GLU A 40 -10.22 -7.08 16.88
C GLU A 40 -9.32 -6.15 16.07
N GLU A 41 -8.01 -6.35 16.07
CA GLU A 41 -7.07 -5.50 15.31
C GLU A 41 -7.29 -5.60 13.80
N GLU A 42 -7.57 -6.80 13.28
CA GLU A 42 -7.87 -7.01 11.85
C GLU A 42 -9.21 -6.36 11.46
N ARG A 43 -10.21 -6.47 12.34
CA ARG A 43 -11.51 -5.83 12.17
C ARG A 43 -11.39 -4.32 12.11
N GLN A 44 -10.64 -3.72 13.05
CA GLN A 44 -10.40 -2.28 13.08
C GLN A 44 -9.66 -1.82 11.81
N ALA A 45 -8.63 -2.54 11.40
CA ALA A 45 -7.87 -2.25 10.19
C ALA A 45 -8.75 -2.31 8.93
N LEU A 46 -9.59 -3.33 8.80
CA LEU A 46 -10.48 -3.47 7.65
C LEU A 46 -11.60 -2.42 7.67
N CYS A 47 -12.16 -2.06 8.83
CA CYS A 47 -13.10 -0.94 8.96
C CYS A 47 -12.48 0.38 8.51
N PHE A 48 -11.21 0.62 8.86
CA PHE A 48 -10.47 1.81 8.39
C PHE A 48 -10.33 1.83 6.87
N VAL A 49 -9.94 0.70 6.28
CA VAL A 49 -9.79 0.58 4.82
C VAL A 49 -11.13 0.80 4.12
N VAL A 50 -12.19 0.09 4.52
CA VAL A 50 -13.53 0.21 3.94
C VAL A 50 -14.08 1.63 4.09
N GLY A 51 -13.93 2.23 5.26
CA GLY A 51 -14.38 3.61 5.53
C GLY A 51 -13.64 4.68 4.71
N SER A 52 -12.47 4.33 4.17
CA SER A 52 -11.63 5.22 3.36
C SER A 52 -11.71 4.95 1.86
N MET A 53 -12.47 3.92 1.44
CA MET A 53 -12.59 3.54 0.03
C MET A 53 -13.34 4.59 -0.80
N PRO A 54 -12.90 4.89 -2.02
CA PRO A 54 -13.73 5.56 -3.01
C PRO A 54 -14.95 4.70 -3.36
N LEU A 55 -16.03 5.34 -3.81
CA LEU A 55 -17.28 4.64 -4.11
C LEU A 55 -17.10 3.58 -5.21
N SER A 56 -16.26 3.84 -6.21
CA SER A 56 -15.91 2.87 -7.26
C SER A 56 -15.42 1.55 -6.68
N ASP A 57 -14.51 1.62 -5.71
CA ASP A 57 -13.93 0.45 -5.09
C ASP A 57 -14.91 -0.26 -4.15
N LEU A 58 -15.72 0.51 -3.40
CA LEU A 58 -16.80 -0.06 -2.59
C LEU A 58 -17.76 -0.90 -3.43
N ILE A 59 -18.02 -0.49 -4.68
CA ILE A 59 -18.94 -1.19 -5.59
C ILE A 59 -18.29 -2.43 -6.21
N SER A 60 -17.02 -2.33 -6.65
CA SER A 60 -16.44 -3.30 -7.59
C SER A 60 -15.25 -4.09 -7.06
N ALA A 61 -14.60 -3.66 -5.96
CA ALA A 61 -13.42 -4.35 -5.48
C ALA A 61 -13.74 -5.73 -4.89
N ASP A 62 -12.83 -6.67 -5.08
CA ASP A 62 -12.84 -7.94 -4.35
C ASP A 62 -12.37 -7.71 -2.91
N LEU A 63 -13.32 -7.69 -1.99
CA LEU A 63 -13.06 -7.45 -0.57
C LEU A 63 -12.25 -8.57 0.08
N SER A 64 -12.28 -9.78 -0.47
CA SER A 64 -11.48 -10.89 0.05
C SER A 64 -9.99 -10.68 -0.23
N VAL A 65 -9.66 -10.13 -1.41
CA VAL A 65 -8.30 -9.69 -1.76
C VAL A 65 -7.84 -8.61 -0.80
N ILE A 66 -8.66 -7.56 -0.60
CA ILE A 66 -8.32 -6.45 0.31
C ILE A 66 -8.11 -6.96 1.75
N ALA A 67 -8.96 -7.85 2.26
CA ALA A 67 -8.79 -8.44 3.58
C ALA A 67 -7.49 -9.26 3.68
N GLY A 68 -7.09 -9.94 2.59
CA GLY A 68 -5.80 -10.62 2.49
C GLY A 68 -4.61 -9.66 2.60
N GLU A 69 -4.66 -8.56 1.87
CA GLU A 69 -3.63 -7.51 1.88
C GLU A 69 -3.54 -6.81 3.25
N VAL A 70 -4.68 -6.57 3.92
CA VAL A 70 -4.74 -6.04 5.29
C VAL A 70 -4.07 -7.00 6.29
N ARG A 71 -4.39 -8.28 6.23
CA ARG A 71 -3.76 -9.30 7.10
C ARG A 71 -2.26 -9.37 6.88
N HIS A 72 -1.82 -9.31 5.62
CA HIS A 72 -0.40 -9.29 5.30
C HIS A 72 0.30 -8.06 5.90
N ALA A 73 -0.27 -6.87 5.76
CA ALA A 73 0.28 -5.65 6.36
C ALA A 73 0.39 -5.75 7.89
N LEU A 74 -0.62 -6.28 8.57
CA LEU A 74 -0.58 -6.50 10.02
C LEU A 74 0.48 -7.55 10.40
N TRP A 75 0.67 -8.58 9.58
CA TRP A 75 1.73 -9.56 9.77
C TRP A 75 3.12 -8.90 9.68
N THR A 76 3.37 -8.05 8.67
CA THR A 76 4.67 -7.34 8.56
C THR A 76 4.94 -6.48 9.78
N ARG A 77 3.93 -5.79 10.32
CA ARG A 77 4.04 -4.99 11.54
C ARG A 77 4.51 -5.79 12.74
N ARG A 78 4.06 -7.04 12.85
CA ARG A 78 4.39 -7.93 13.99
C ARG A 78 5.70 -8.67 13.81
N THR A 79 6.09 -8.96 12.57
CA THR A 79 7.17 -9.89 12.25
C THR A 79 8.47 -9.20 11.91
N LEU A 80 8.41 -8.05 11.22
CA LEU A 80 9.61 -7.36 10.79
C LEU A 80 10.25 -6.55 11.94
N PRO A 81 11.59 -6.51 12.04
CA PRO A 81 12.29 -5.88 13.15
C PRO A 81 11.90 -4.42 13.40
N TYR A 82 11.58 -3.69 12.33
CA TYR A 82 11.21 -2.27 12.40
C TYR A 82 9.67 -2.05 12.49
N GLY A 83 8.86 -3.08 12.31
CA GLY A 83 7.40 -2.93 12.22
C GLY A 83 6.78 -2.28 13.45
N GLY A 84 7.29 -2.61 14.64
CA GLY A 84 6.82 -2.03 15.92
C GLY A 84 7.27 -0.58 16.15
N SER A 85 8.25 -0.07 15.42
CA SER A 85 8.74 1.31 15.55
C SER A 85 8.01 2.32 14.66
N ILE A 86 7.17 1.83 13.73
CA ILE A 86 6.42 2.70 12.82
C ILE A 86 5.22 3.29 13.56
N PRO A 87 5.09 4.64 13.64
CA PRO A 87 3.92 5.28 14.22
C PRO A 87 2.61 4.80 13.58
N ALA A 88 1.60 4.55 14.41
CA ALA A 88 0.33 3.96 13.96
C ALA A 88 -0.33 4.71 12.79
N GLY A 89 -0.28 6.04 12.79
CA GLY A 89 -0.79 6.87 11.70
C GLY A 89 -0.05 6.66 10.37
N LEU A 90 1.28 6.53 10.40
CA LEU A 90 2.09 6.23 9.22
C LEU A 90 1.80 4.81 8.71
N PHE A 91 1.71 3.85 9.61
CA PHE A 91 1.39 2.48 9.25
C PHE A 91 0.02 2.39 8.55
N ARG A 92 -1.03 2.99 9.12
CA ARG A 92 -2.38 2.96 8.53
C ARG A 92 -2.42 3.54 7.11
N ASN A 93 -1.78 4.69 6.90
CA ASN A 93 -1.91 5.42 5.64
C ASN A 93 -0.93 4.98 4.56
N TYR A 94 0.25 4.45 4.94
CA TYR A 94 1.35 4.23 4.01
C TYR A 94 1.88 2.79 3.96
N VAL A 95 1.32 1.89 4.79
CA VAL A 95 1.58 0.45 4.72
C VAL A 95 0.26 -0.32 4.57
N LEU A 96 -0.70 -0.07 5.46
CA LEU A 96 -1.96 -0.80 5.52
C LEU A 96 -2.84 -0.54 4.30
N PHE A 97 -2.89 0.71 3.81
CA PHE A 97 -3.80 1.11 2.74
C PHE A 97 -3.48 0.37 1.43
N TYR A 98 -4.51 -0.13 0.76
CA TYR A 98 -4.44 -1.10 -0.34
C TYR A 98 -4.16 -0.51 -1.72
N ARG A 99 -4.18 0.81 -1.88
CA ARG A 99 -4.09 1.49 -3.18
C ARG A 99 -3.02 2.58 -3.16
N VAL A 100 -2.38 2.80 -4.28
CA VAL A 100 -1.39 3.87 -4.50
C VAL A 100 -1.98 4.95 -5.40
N ASN A 101 -2.54 4.55 -6.55
CA ASN A 101 -3.12 5.41 -7.57
C ASN A 101 -4.50 4.86 -7.98
N ASN A 102 -4.75 4.67 -9.29
CA ASN A 102 -5.98 4.12 -9.86
C ASN A 102 -5.75 2.75 -10.52
N GLU A 103 -4.69 2.06 -10.15
CA GLU A 103 -4.34 0.72 -10.62
C GLU A 103 -5.42 -0.32 -10.29
N ALA A 104 -5.44 -1.42 -11.04
CA ALA A 104 -6.29 -2.55 -10.70
C ALA A 104 -5.84 -3.19 -9.36
N ILE A 105 -6.81 -3.59 -8.54
CA ILE A 105 -6.55 -4.25 -7.25
C ILE A 105 -6.34 -5.73 -7.52
N GLU A 106 -5.15 -6.23 -7.20
CA GLU A 106 -4.75 -7.63 -7.34
C GLU A 106 -3.97 -8.07 -6.10
N PRO A 107 -4.02 -9.36 -5.71
CA PRO A 107 -3.20 -9.86 -4.62
C PRO A 107 -1.73 -9.88 -5.04
N HIS A 108 -0.87 -9.19 -4.30
CA HIS A 108 0.56 -9.06 -4.65
C HIS A 108 1.50 -9.08 -3.43
N ARG A 109 1.06 -8.57 -2.26
CA ARG A 109 1.96 -8.35 -1.12
C ARG A 109 2.69 -9.60 -0.66
N LYS A 110 1.98 -10.72 -0.60
CA LYS A 110 2.64 -11.98 -0.21
C LYS A 110 3.68 -12.41 -1.21
N ALA A 111 3.37 -12.36 -2.51
CA ALA A 111 4.30 -12.77 -3.57
C ALA A 111 5.57 -11.88 -3.58
N PHE A 112 5.39 -10.57 -3.45
CA PHE A 112 6.53 -9.64 -3.36
C PHE A 112 7.34 -9.87 -2.08
N CYS A 113 6.66 -10.06 -0.95
CA CYS A 113 7.33 -10.34 0.31
C CYS A 113 8.14 -11.64 0.27
N ASP A 114 7.63 -12.69 -0.36
CA ASP A 114 8.35 -13.98 -0.47
C ASP A 114 9.68 -13.82 -1.23
N GLU A 115 9.75 -12.95 -2.24
CA GLU A 115 11.01 -12.62 -2.93
C GLU A 115 11.90 -11.65 -2.15
N LEU A 116 11.30 -10.66 -1.49
CA LEU A 116 12.03 -9.57 -0.83
C LEU A 116 12.51 -9.93 0.57
N PHE A 117 11.76 -10.75 1.31
CA PHE A 117 12.08 -11.07 2.71
C PHE A 117 13.49 -11.64 2.90
N PRO A 118 13.97 -12.61 2.08
CA PRO A 118 15.35 -13.08 2.18
C PRO A 118 16.40 -11.99 1.92
N ARG A 119 16.08 -11.01 1.08
CA ARG A 119 17.00 -9.93 0.68
C ARG A 119 17.17 -8.86 1.76
N ILE A 120 16.16 -8.67 2.61
CA ILE A 120 16.13 -7.61 3.63
C ILE A 120 16.47 -8.10 5.04
N GLN A 121 16.71 -9.39 5.24
CA GLN A 121 17.06 -9.94 6.54
C GLN A 121 18.34 -9.28 7.10
N GLY A 122 18.27 -8.86 8.37
CA GLY A 122 19.38 -8.22 9.05
C GLY A 122 19.66 -6.77 8.66
N LYS A 123 18.88 -6.20 7.74
CA LYS A 123 19.01 -4.82 7.28
C LYS A 123 18.22 -3.86 8.17
N THR A 124 18.69 -2.64 8.30
CA THR A 124 17.90 -1.51 8.80
C THR A 124 16.77 -1.17 7.82
N MET A 125 15.77 -0.42 8.25
CA MET A 125 14.67 0.00 7.36
C MET A 125 15.18 0.76 6.13
N LYS A 126 16.19 1.62 6.30
CA LYS A 126 16.81 2.38 5.21
C LYS A 126 17.52 1.47 4.20
N GLU A 127 18.32 0.53 4.68
CA GLU A 127 18.99 -0.45 3.81
C GLU A 127 17.99 -1.39 3.13
N ALA A 128 16.92 -1.78 3.83
CA ALA A 128 15.85 -2.57 3.26
C ALA A 128 15.11 -1.81 2.15
N ALA A 129 14.85 -0.51 2.34
CA ALA A 129 14.23 0.32 1.31
C ALA A 129 15.10 0.40 0.03
N LEU A 130 16.40 0.57 0.17
CA LEU A 130 17.31 0.53 -0.99
C LEU A 130 17.29 -0.82 -1.69
N GLU A 131 17.32 -1.91 -0.93
CA GLU A 131 17.26 -3.26 -1.50
C GLU A 131 15.95 -3.53 -2.24
N VAL A 132 14.82 -3.04 -1.72
CA VAL A 132 13.52 -3.14 -2.41
C VAL A 132 13.55 -2.34 -3.72
N ASN A 133 14.15 -1.15 -3.74
CA ASN A 133 14.27 -0.37 -4.97
C ASN A 133 15.15 -1.07 -6.01
N TYR A 134 16.27 -1.68 -5.61
CA TYR A 134 17.10 -2.51 -6.49
C TYR A 134 16.32 -3.72 -7.05
N TRP A 135 15.52 -4.38 -6.22
CA TRP A 135 14.64 -5.45 -6.70
C TRP A 135 13.65 -4.92 -7.75
N CYS A 136 13.06 -3.75 -7.55
CA CYS A 136 12.17 -3.14 -8.54
C CYS A 136 12.91 -2.81 -9.85
N TYR A 137 14.13 -2.29 -9.77
CA TYR A 137 14.99 -2.05 -10.94
C TYR A 137 15.31 -3.33 -11.73
N GLU A 138 15.52 -4.45 -11.05
CA GLU A 138 15.71 -5.76 -11.71
C GLU A 138 14.43 -6.25 -12.43
N LYS A 139 13.24 -5.78 -12.03
CA LYS A 139 11.94 -6.24 -12.53
C LYS A 139 11.34 -5.37 -13.62
N ALA A 140 11.62 -4.08 -13.62
CA ALA A 140 11.00 -3.16 -14.56
C ALA A 140 11.98 -2.06 -15.00
N THR A 141 11.81 -1.61 -16.24
CA THR A 141 12.52 -0.47 -16.81
C THR A 141 11.54 0.55 -17.36
N TYR A 142 11.97 1.80 -17.44
CA TYR A 142 11.13 2.86 -17.98
C TYR A 142 10.79 2.63 -19.45
N GLN A 143 9.51 2.68 -19.74
CA GLN A 143 8.98 2.78 -21.10
C GLN A 143 7.67 3.55 -21.08
N ALA A 144 7.50 4.48 -22.00
CA ALA A 144 6.24 5.20 -22.18
C ALA A 144 5.08 4.22 -22.45
N THR A 145 3.97 4.40 -21.74
CA THR A 145 2.75 3.61 -21.86
C THR A 145 1.54 4.50 -22.05
N ASP A 146 0.34 3.93 -22.13
CA ASP A 146 -0.90 4.70 -22.17
C ASP A 146 -1.22 5.39 -20.82
N ASN A 147 -2.31 6.15 -20.77
CA ASN A 147 -2.69 6.92 -19.58
C ASN A 147 -3.24 6.08 -18.42
N ARG A 148 -3.44 4.77 -18.58
CA ARG A 148 -3.92 3.89 -17.53
C ARG A 148 -2.75 3.39 -16.69
N THR A 149 -2.90 3.48 -15.38
CA THR A 149 -1.91 2.91 -14.47
C THR A 149 -2.10 1.39 -14.41
N ALA A 150 -1.12 0.65 -14.90
CA ALA A 150 -1.11 -0.80 -14.77
C ALA A 150 -0.90 -1.22 -13.31
N SER A 151 -1.49 -2.35 -12.91
CA SER A 151 -1.24 -2.92 -11.59
C SER A 151 0.22 -3.34 -11.41
N PRO A 152 0.73 -3.40 -10.16
CA PRO A 152 2.08 -3.89 -9.88
C PRO A 152 2.37 -5.26 -10.48
N MET A 153 1.41 -6.18 -10.42
CA MET A 153 1.54 -7.51 -11.04
C MET A 153 1.61 -7.46 -12.56
N THR A 154 0.94 -6.51 -13.19
CA THR A 154 1.02 -6.31 -14.65
C THR A 154 2.39 -5.72 -15.02
N VAL A 155 2.89 -4.74 -14.29
CA VAL A 155 4.24 -4.18 -14.51
C VAL A 155 5.29 -5.28 -14.35
N LEU A 156 5.20 -6.08 -13.29
CA LEU A 156 6.11 -7.21 -13.06
C LEU A 156 6.11 -8.21 -14.22
N ARG A 157 4.93 -8.56 -14.76
CA ARG A 157 4.83 -9.52 -15.88
C ARG A 157 5.39 -8.99 -17.20
N ARG A 158 5.22 -7.70 -17.47
CA ARG A 158 5.68 -7.10 -18.74
C ARG A 158 7.11 -6.56 -18.71
N GLY A 159 7.66 -6.30 -17.50
CA GLY A 159 9.02 -5.82 -17.30
C GLY A 159 9.25 -4.35 -17.62
N TYR A 160 8.21 -3.54 -17.78
CA TYR A 160 8.33 -2.11 -18.07
C TYR A 160 7.12 -1.30 -17.57
N GLY A 161 7.33 0.00 -17.40
CA GLY A 161 6.31 0.95 -17.04
C GLY A 161 6.75 2.39 -17.23
N ARG A 162 5.79 3.33 -17.27
CA ARG A 162 6.11 4.75 -17.11
C ARG A 162 6.34 5.11 -15.65
N CYS A 163 6.84 6.29 -15.35
CA CYS A 163 7.15 6.72 -13.98
C CYS A 163 6.01 6.50 -12.97
N GLY A 164 4.75 6.72 -13.38
CA GLY A 164 3.58 6.48 -12.53
C GLY A 164 3.34 5.00 -12.22
N GLU A 165 3.76 4.09 -13.09
CA GLU A 165 3.62 2.63 -12.92
C GLU A 165 4.82 2.04 -12.17
N GLU A 166 6.04 2.50 -12.45
CA GLU A 166 7.24 2.14 -11.72
C GLU A 166 7.14 2.56 -10.26
N SER A 167 6.66 3.78 -10.00
CA SER A 167 6.45 4.27 -8.63
C SER A 167 5.32 3.51 -7.91
N THR A 168 4.25 3.10 -8.61
CA THR A 168 3.21 2.24 -8.04
C THR A 168 3.77 0.86 -7.66
N LEU A 169 4.56 0.22 -8.54
CA LEU A 169 5.26 -1.03 -8.23
C LEU A 169 6.15 -0.90 -7.00
N THR A 170 6.97 0.16 -6.96
CA THR A 170 7.93 0.39 -5.87
C THR A 170 7.22 0.65 -4.55
N VAL A 171 6.15 1.45 -4.51
CA VAL A 171 5.36 1.68 -3.29
C VAL A 171 4.74 0.38 -2.78
N GLU A 172 4.15 -0.43 -3.65
CA GLU A 172 3.54 -1.69 -3.20
C GLU A 172 4.60 -2.73 -2.79
N ALA A 173 5.77 -2.75 -3.42
CA ALA A 173 6.90 -3.56 -2.98
C ALA A 173 7.37 -3.14 -1.57
N MET A 174 7.50 -1.84 -1.29
CA MET A 174 7.82 -1.31 0.05
C MET A 174 6.76 -1.73 1.08
N ARG A 175 5.48 -1.53 0.77
CA ARG A 175 4.36 -1.89 1.65
C ARG A 175 4.29 -3.39 1.92
N SER A 176 4.68 -4.22 0.94
CA SER A 176 4.70 -5.68 1.08
C SER A 176 5.70 -6.17 2.13
N VAL A 177 6.72 -5.39 2.42
CA VAL A 177 7.69 -5.61 3.50
C VAL A 177 7.56 -4.60 4.65
N GLY A 178 6.39 -3.98 4.78
CA GLY A 178 6.04 -3.15 5.94
C GLY A 178 6.74 -1.80 6.00
N ILE A 179 7.36 -1.32 4.92
CA ILE A 179 8.01 0.00 4.85
C ILE A 179 6.98 1.04 4.40
N PRO A 180 6.74 2.13 5.17
CA PRO A 180 5.85 3.18 4.75
C PRO A 180 6.37 3.88 3.50
N ALA A 181 5.56 3.89 2.45
CA ALA A 181 5.90 4.49 1.17
C ALA A 181 4.71 5.19 0.52
N ARG A 182 5.01 6.25 -0.23
CA ARG A 182 4.03 7.02 -0.99
C ARG A 182 4.54 7.39 -2.36
N GLN A 183 3.63 7.43 -3.34
CA GLN A 183 3.88 8.05 -4.63
C GLN A 183 3.79 9.56 -4.49
N CYS A 184 4.75 10.27 -5.03
CA CYS A 184 4.73 11.71 -5.22
C CYS A 184 4.53 12.04 -6.70
N TYR A 185 3.88 13.15 -7.00
CA TYR A 185 3.51 13.52 -8.36
C TYR A 185 3.67 15.02 -8.60
N ALA A 186 4.36 15.37 -9.67
CA ALA A 186 4.43 16.72 -10.20
C ALA A 186 3.67 16.77 -11.52
N PRO A 187 2.57 17.54 -11.64
CA PRO A 187 1.80 17.62 -12.89
C PRO A 187 2.57 18.28 -14.03
N ARG A 188 3.58 19.08 -13.71
CA ARG A 188 4.50 19.69 -14.66
C ARG A 188 5.90 19.67 -14.07
N TRP A 189 6.81 18.91 -14.70
CA TRP A 189 8.18 18.78 -14.23
C TRP A 189 9.03 19.99 -14.61
N ALA A 190 10.02 20.34 -13.79
CA ALA A 190 10.80 21.54 -13.96
C ALA A 190 11.64 21.58 -15.25
N HIS A 191 11.99 20.43 -15.80
CA HIS A 191 12.91 20.29 -16.93
C HIS A 191 12.24 19.96 -18.26
N CYS A 192 10.94 19.70 -18.26
CA CYS A 192 10.19 19.35 -19.46
C CYS A 192 8.71 19.68 -19.31
N ASP A 193 7.99 19.78 -20.42
CA ASP A 193 6.55 20.04 -20.43
C ASP A 193 5.76 18.72 -20.28
N ASP A 194 6.12 17.94 -19.28
CA ASP A 194 5.51 16.66 -18.94
C ASP A 194 5.41 16.49 -17.42
N ASN A 195 4.62 15.53 -16.98
CA ASN A 195 4.48 15.17 -15.57
C ASN A 195 5.58 14.20 -15.12
N HIS A 196 5.77 14.10 -13.81
CA HIS A 196 6.67 13.13 -13.23
C HIS A 196 6.09 12.53 -11.93
N ALA A 197 6.36 11.25 -11.70
CA ALA A 197 6.05 10.56 -10.47
C ALA A 197 7.30 9.87 -9.91
N TRP A 198 7.46 9.91 -8.59
CA TRP A 198 8.56 9.28 -7.85
C TRP A 198 8.04 8.71 -6.54
N VAL A 199 8.92 8.12 -5.75
CA VAL A 199 8.60 7.52 -4.45
C VAL A 199 9.29 8.28 -3.32
N GLU A 200 8.59 8.40 -2.21
CA GLU A 200 9.18 8.72 -0.92
C GLU A 200 8.91 7.58 0.06
N VAL A 201 9.95 7.26 0.86
CA VAL A 201 9.90 6.25 1.91
C VAL A 201 10.19 6.87 3.26
N TRP A 202 9.50 6.39 4.31
CA TRP A 202 9.80 6.78 5.68
C TRP A 202 10.73 5.73 6.31
N THR A 203 11.86 6.18 6.90
CA THR A 203 12.90 5.28 7.41
C THR A 203 13.17 5.44 8.92
N GLY A 204 12.26 6.09 9.64
CA GLY A 204 12.36 6.29 11.09
C GLY A 204 12.75 7.71 11.48
N ASP A 205 13.51 8.38 10.66
CA ASP A 205 14.00 9.75 10.85
C ASP A 205 13.29 10.80 9.97
N GLY A 206 12.47 10.34 9.00
CA GLY A 206 11.74 11.22 8.09
C GLY A 206 11.39 10.56 6.77
N TRP A 207 10.80 11.35 5.88
CA TRP A 207 10.55 10.97 4.50
C TRP A 207 11.78 11.25 3.64
N HIS A 208 12.20 10.27 2.87
CA HIS A 208 13.35 10.35 1.98
C HIS A 208 12.92 10.09 0.56
N TYR A 209 13.43 10.91 -0.35
CA TYR A 209 13.31 10.67 -1.78
C TYR A 209 13.93 9.33 -2.15
N LEU A 210 13.23 8.60 -2.99
CA LEU A 210 13.71 7.39 -3.62
C LEU A 210 13.19 7.42 -5.06
N GLY A 211 14.06 7.20 -6.05
CA GLY A 211 13.62 6.97 -7.41
C GLY A 211 12.64 5.80 -7.47
N ALA A 212 12.18 5.47 -8.64
CA ALA A 212 11.34 4.28 -8.79
C ALA A 212 12.00 3.39 -9.83
N CYS A 213 12.37 2.16 -9.46
CA CYS A 213 13.09 1.22 -10.32
C CYS A 213 14.46 1.77 -10.81
N GLU A 214 15.19 2.50 -9.95
CA GLU A 214 16.49 3.13 -10.25
C GLU A 214 17.61 2.60 -9.33
#